data_dc51a95c311081f827a89e1f9898e976
#
_entry.id   dc51a95c311081f827a89e1f9898e976
#
_cell.length_a   1.000
_cell.length_b   1.000
_cell.length_c   1.000
_cell.angle_alpha   90.00
_cell.angle_beta   90.00
_cell.angle_gamma   90.00
#
_symmetry.space_group_name_H-M   'P 1'
#
loop_
_entity.id
_entity.type
_entity.pdbx_description
1 polymer ?
#
loop_
_entity_poly.entity_id
_entity_poly.type
_entity_poly.pdbx_seq_one_letter_code
_entity_poly.pdbx_strand_id
1 'polypeptide(L)'
;MSDLSGASRPKLCPGCRLREPAGESDMLLIPEGALRLAGPGRKIVERCDGQHTLDDIVRELKAEYPTAEPSRIETEVNTFLERLHQKRVIDLES
;
A
#
# COMPACT_ATOMS: atom_id res chain seq x y z
N MET A 1 -8.93 -3.84 16.72
CA MET A 1 -7.89 -4.77 16.25
C MET A 1 -7.74 -4.64 14.75
N SER A 2 -6.53 -4.77 14.29
CA SER A 2 -6.25 -4.73 12.86
C SER A 2 -6.55 -6.09 12.23
N ASP A 3 -7.14 -6.08 11.02
CA ASP A 3 -7.35 -7.30 10.26
C ASP A 3 -6.12 -7.69 9.45
N LEU A 4 -5.10 -6.84 9.46
CA LEU A 4 -3.86 -7.10 8.74
C LEU A 4 -3.02 -8.17 9.42
N SER A 5 -2.57 -9.12 8.64
CA SER A 5 -1.59 -10.12 9.07
C SER A 5 -0.57 -10.28 7.95
N GLY A 6 0.54 -10.94 8.25
CA GLY A 6 1.56 -11.17 7.25
C GLY A 6 1.08 -11.92 6.02
N ALA A 7 0.04 -12.73 6.17
CA ALA A 7 -0.53 -13.52 5.08
C ALA A 7 -1.64 -12.79 4.32
N SER A 8 -2.05 -11.61 4.78
CA SER A 8 -3.08 -10.83 4.10
C SER A 8 -2.59 -10.38 2.73
N ARG A 9 -3.46 -10.45 1.74
CA ARG A 9 -3.16 -10.00 0.39
C ARG A 9 -4.00 -8.78 0.07
N PRO A 10 -3.44 -7.58 0.21
CA PRO A 10 -4.22 -6.38 -0.10
C PRO A 10 -4.46 -6.27 -1.60
N LYS A 11 -5.66 -5.82 -1.95
CA LYS A 11 -6.06 -5.63 -3.34
C LYS A 11 -6.87 -4.35 -3.43
N LEU A 12 -6.54 -3.50 -4.41
CA LEU A 12 -7.29 -2.28 -4.63
C LEU A 12 -8.74 -2.59 -4.97
N CYS A 13 -9.65 -1.84 -4.39
CA CYS A 13 -11.06 -1.98 -4.70
C CYS A 13 -11.35 -1.51 -6.12
N PRO A 14 -12.40 -2.05 -6.78
CA PRO A 14 -12.78 -1.58 -8.10
C PRO A 14 -13.02 -0.07 -8.10
N GLY A 15 -12.54 0.60 -9.14
CA GLY A 15 -12.65 2.04 -9.24
C GLY A 15 -11.51 2.82 -8.62
N CYS A 16 -10.58 2.13 -7.96
CA CYS A 16 -9.39 2.76 -7.40
C CYS A 16 -8.19 2.44 -8.29
N ARG A 17 -7.38 3.45 -8.59
CA ARG A 17 -6.20 3.25 -9.43
C ARG A 17 -5.18 4.36 -9.22
N LEU A 18 -3.93 4.05 -9.50
CA LEU A 18 -2.87 5.05 -9.46
C LEU A 18 -3.04 6.01 -10.64
N ARG A 19 -2.79 7.28 -10.38
CA ARG A 19 -2.81 8.30 -11.42
C ARG A 19 -1.58 8.12 -12.32
N GLU A 20 -1.81 8.16 -13.63
CA GLU A 20 -0.75 8.02 -14.61
C GLU A 20 -0.74 9.22 -15.57
N PRO A 21 0.43 9.66 -16.02
CA PRO A 21 1.75 9.21 -15.59
C PRO A 21 2.09 9.69 -14.19
N ALA A 22 3.06 9.05 -13.55
CA ALA A 22 3.55 9.49 -12.27
C ALA A 22 4.16 10.89 -12.44
N GLY A 23 3.73 11.83 -11.62
CA GLY A 23 4.20 13.20 -11.70
C GLY A 23 4.91 13.63 -10.43
N GLU A 24 4.91 14.93 -10.18
CA GLU A 24 5.52 15.47 -8.97
C GLU A 24 4.83 15.01 -7.71
N SER A 25 3.54 14.72 -7.81
CA SER A 25 2.76 14.20 -6.70
C SER A 25 2.11 12.91 -7.13
N ASP A 26 2.36 11.83 -6.38
CA ASP A 26 1.68 10.58 -6.63
C ASP A 26 0.28 10.65 -6.03
N MET A 27 -0.70 10.24 -6.81
CA MET A 27 -2.11 10.27 -6.39
C MET A 27 -2.74 8.92 -6.63
N LEU A 28 -3.58 8.50 -5.70
CA LEU A 28 -4.43 7.34 -5.86
C LEU A 28 -5.83 7.85 -6.15
N LEU A 29 -6.36 7.50 -7.31
CA LEU A 29 -7.70 7.92 -7.70
C LEU A 29 -8.71 6.95 -7.12
N ILE A 30 -9.72 7.50 -6.45
CA ILE A 30 -10.78 6.72 -5.82
C ILE A 30 -12.13 7.31 -6.30
N PRO A 31 -13.24 6.56 -6.17
CA PRO A 31 -14.54 7.07 -6.63
C PRO A 31 -14.93 8.42 -6.04
N GLU A 32 -14.49 8.70 -4.82
CA GLU A 32 -14.84 9.93 -4.12
C GLU A 32 -13.88 11.08 -4.39
N GLY A 33 -12.81 10.84 -5.14
CA GLY A 33 -11.82 11.87 -5.41
C GLY A 33 -10.43 11.30 -5.57
N ALA A 34 -9.46 11.83 -4.83
CA ALA A 34 -8.09 11.37 -4.92
C ALA A 34 -7.39 11.48 -3.57
N LEU A 35 -6.46 10.57 -3.33
CA LEU A 35 -5.64 10.57 -2.13
C LEU A 35 -4.19 10.83 -2.53
N ARG A 36 -3.54 11.76 -1.84
CA ARG A 36 -2.12 12.01 -2.08
C ARG A 36 -1.29 10.91 -1.41
N LEU A 37 -0.34 10.38 -2.16
CA LEU A 37 0.57 9.36 -1.65
C LEU A 37 1.92 10.01 -1.38
N ALA A 38 2.45 9.78 -0.19
CA ALA A 38 3.75 10.31 0.20
C ALA A 38 4.71 9.16 0.48
N GLY A 39 6.02 9.44 0.42
CA GLY A 39 7.04 8.44 0.69
C GLY A 39 6.90 7.22 -0.22
N PRO A 40 6.93 6.02 0.33
CA PRO A 40 6.81 4.80 -0.48
C PRO A 40 5.38 4.42 -0.85
N GLY A 41 4.41 5.31 -0.62
CA GLY A 41 3.00 4.98 -0.83
C GLY A 41 2.69 4.42 -2.21
N ARG A 42 3.22 5.03 -3.28
CA ARG A 42 2.98 4.53 -4.62
C ARG A 42 3.50 3.11 -4.80
N LYS A 43 4.68 2.82 -4.27
CA LYS A 43 5.27 1.48 -4.38
C LYS A 43 4.45 0.44 -3.64
N ILE A 44 3.88 0.83 -2.50
CA ILE A 44 3.00 -0.07 -1.75
C ILE A 44 1.73 -0.34 -2.55
N VAL A 45 1.11 0.71 -3.10
CA VAL A 45 -0.12 0.58 -3.86
C VAL A 45 0.08 -0.26 -5.12
N GLU A 46 1.23 -0.12 -5.78
CA GLU A 46 1.54 -0.93 -6.96
C GLU A 46 1.53 -2.43 -6.65
N ARG A 47 1.75 -2.79 -5.40
CA ARG A 47 1.77 -4.18 -4.97
C ARG A 47 0.45 -4.64 -4.36
N CYS A 48 -0.56 -3.77 -4.35
CA CYS A 48 -1.90 -4.12 -3.86
C CYS A 48 -2.70 -4.76 -4.99
N ASP A 49 -2.25 -5.91 -5.44
CA ASP A 49 -2.81 -6.61 -6.60
C ASP A 49 -3.50 -7.93 -6.23
N GLY A 50 -3.60 -8.21 -4.93
CA GLY A 50 -4.18 -9.47 -4.48
C GLY A 50 -3.24 -10.66 -4.59
N GLN A 51 -2.02 -10.45 -5.10
CA GLN A 51 -1.02 -11.49 -5.28
C GLN A 51 0.11 -11.40 -4.26
N HIS A 52 0.43 -10.18 -3.83
CA HIS A 52 1.46 -9.97 -2.81
C HIS A 52 0.84 -10.02 -1.43
N THR A 53 1.49 -10.76 -0.50
CA THR A 53 1.10 -10.71 0.91
C THR A 53 1.70 -9.47 1.55
N LEU A 54 1.23 -9.14 2.75
CA LEU A 54 1.83 -8.06 3.52
C LEU A 54 3.34 -8.31 3.71
N ASP A 55 3.70 -9.56 4.05
CA ASP A 55 5.12 -9.91 4.20
C ASP A 55 5.91 -9.71 2.92
N ASP A 56 5.32 -10.03 1.76
CA ASP A 56 5.97 -9.80 0.48
C ASP A 56 6.23 -8.32 0.24
N ILE A 57 5.24 -7.49 0.53
CA ILE A 57 5.37 -6.04 0.33
C ILE A 57 6.48 -5.48 1.20
N VAL A 58 6.49 -5.87 2.48
CA VAL A 58 7.52 -5.41 3.41
C VAL A 58 8.90 -5.85 2.94
N ARG A 59 9.03 -7.11 2.54
CA ARG A 59 10.32 -7.64 2.09
C ARG A 59 10.83 -6.90 0.87
N GLU A 60 9.97 -6.64 -0.10
CA GLU A 60 10.36 -5.94 -1.32
C GLU A 60 10.76 -4.49 -1.06
N LEU A 61 10.04 -3.82 -0.15
CA LEU A 61 10.39 -2.46 0.19
C LEU A 61 11.72 -2.39 0.96
N LYS A 62 11.98 -3.36 1.81
CA LYS A 62 13.29 -3.42 2.48
C LYS A 62 14.42 -3.54 1.49
N ALA A 63 14.20 -4.28 0.40
CA ALA A 63 15.19 -4.43 -0.65
C ALA A 63 15.39 -3.13 -1.43
N GLU A 64 14.33 -2.35 -1.63
CA GLU A 64 14.42 -1.08 -2.35
C GLU A 64 15.02 0.04 -1.50
N TYR A 65 14.90 -0.05 -0.18
CA TYR A 65 15.40 0.96 0.74
C TYR A 65 16.38 0.34 1.72
N PRO A 66 17.54 -0.10 1.23
CA PRO A 66 18.49 -0.84 2.07
C PRO A 66 19.11 -0.02 3.20
N THR A 67 19.06 1.31 3.10
CA THR A 67 19.59 2.18 4.15
C THR A 67 18.55 2.54 5.21
N ALA A 68 17.29 2.23 4.96
CA ALA A 68 16.23 2.49 5.92
C ALA A 68 16.19 1.40 6.97
N GLU A 69 15.77 1.76 8.19
CA GLU A 69 15.65 0.79 9.26
C GLU A 69 14.50 -0.17 8.96
N PRO A 70 14.76 -1.50 8.97
CA PRO A 70 13.72 -2.48 8.61
C PRO A 70 12.44 -2.39 9.44
N SER A 71 12.57 -2.18 10.75
CA SER A 71 11.39 -2.09 11.61
C SER A 71 10.53 -0.89 11.26
N ARG A 72 11.16 0.19 10.81
CA ARG A 72 10.44 1.39 10.40
C ARG A 72 9.65 1.14 9.13
N ILE A 73 10.24 0.40 8.18
CA ILE A 73 9.54 0.03 6.96
C ILE A 73 8.31 -0.80 7.28
N GLU A 74 8.45 -1.77 8.16
CA GLU A 74 7.31 -2.60 8.57
C GLU A 74 6.20 -1.76 9.17
N THR A 75 6.54 -0.83 10.06
CA THR A 75 5.55 0.04 10.70
C THR A 75 4.86 0.92 9.66
N GLU A 76 5.63 1.51 8.76
CA GLU A 76 5.05 2.40 7.74
C GLU A 76 4.11 1.66 6.79
N VAL A 77 4.50 0.46 6.35
CA VAL A 77 3.66 -0.34 5.47
C VAL A 77 2.36 -0.72 6.18
N ASN A 78 2.46 -1.21 7.42
CA ASN A 78 1.28 -1.58 8.19
C ASN A 78 0.33 -0.40 8.39
N THR A 79 0.86 0.73 8.84
CA THR A 79 0.06 1.91 9.09
C THR A 79 -0.62 2.41 7.82
N PHE A 80 0.12 2.40 6.72
CA PHE A 80 -0.41 2.86 5.43
C PHE A 80 -1.55 1.96 4.96
N LEU A 81 -1.34 0.65 4.98
CA LEU A 81 -2.36 -0.30 4.53
C LEU A 81 -3.59 -0.30 5.44
N GLU A 82 -3.39 -0.15 6.76
CA GLU A 82 -4.53 -0.03 7.67
C GLU A 82 -5.37 1.19 7.34
N ARG A 83 -4.71 2.31 7.03
CA ARG A 83 -5.43 3.53 6.67
C ARG A 83 -6.24 3.33 5.39
N LEU A 84 -5.65 2.70 4.38
CA LEU A 84 -6.37 2.42 3.14
C LEU A 84 -7.53 1.47 3.38
N HIS A 85 -7.34 0.48 4.23
CA HIS A 85 -8.41 -0.46 4.57
C HIS A 85 -9.56 0.23 5.29
N GLN A 86 -9.24 1.12 6.22
CA GLN A 86 -10.26 1.89 6.94
C GLN A 86 -11.07 2.80 6.01
N LYS A 87 -10.42 3.29 4.96
CA LYS A 87 -11.09 4.11 3.94
C LYS A 87 -11.78 3.26 2.87
N ARG A 88 -11.71 1.96 3.00
CA ARG A 88 -12.29 1.00 2.05
C ARG A 88 -11.72 1.13 0.64
N VAL A 89 -10.46 1.50 0.57
CA VAL A 89 -9.73 1.63 -0.70
C VAL A 89 -9.13 0.29 -1.11
N ILE A 90 -8.84 -0.57 -0.14
CA ILE A 90 -8.34 -1.91 -0.39
C ILE A 90 -9.19 -2.95 0.34
N ASP A 91 -9.20 -4.15 -0.21
CA ASP A 91 -9.72 -5.34 0.45
C ASP A 91 -8.54 -6.19 0.88
N LEU A 92 -8.74 -6.95 1.96
CA LEU A 92 -7.73 -7.88 2.44
C LEU A 92 -8.17 -9.29 2.12
N GLU A 93 -7.43 -9.95 1.26
CA GLU A 93 -7.70 -11.35 0.90
C GLU A 93 -6.71 -12.24 1.65
N SER A 94 -7.07 -13.48 1.87
CA SER A 94 -6.20 -14.42 2.56
C SER A 94 -6.20 -15.77 1.88
#